data_2042b0f538e491e8334ec37a4ada19ce
#
_entry.id   2042b0f538e491e8334ec37a4ada19ce
#
_cell.length_a   1.000
_cell.length_b   1.000
_cell.length_c   1.000
_cell.angle_alpha   90.00
_cell.angle_beta   90.00
_cell.angle_gamma   90.00
#
_symmetry.space_group_name_H-M   'P 1'
#
loop_
_entity.id
_entity.type
_entity.pdbx_description
1 polymer ?
#
loop_
_entity_poly.entity_id
_entity_poly.type
_entity_poly.pdbx_seq_one_letter_code
_entity_poly.pdbx_strand_id
1 'polypeptide(L)'
;MKRLLVIGGGLAGLNAAYQAKRAGAEVRLLEKADGAGGVIQSLREQGFLCETGPNTLMNRDPALQQLIADLGLAKEIVEAAPAARERFIVREGKLVAVPMSAGQFLTTPLLTVAAKLRLLAEPWAKARTKNKSGEESLADFARRRLGAEVFTYGLEPFVAGIFAGDPEKLSVRHAFPRLQAMETEHGSLARAAIQALKNRRKRSGPSPRLISFQDGLGTLPRALAKQLGESITLQCSLISLENAGSGQWEAAWKTPTAQFREKFDGVTLTVPAHALASLPLPVKLHDQLAPLANIEYPPVSVVMLGYPRHAVGHPLDGFGVLVPAVEKLFILGVLFNSTLFPGRAPAGEVLLTVFIGGARQPELAGLTDAALAATAIVDLEKLLRISGAPVFQKIVRWPLGIPQYHLNHGDKLTVMEQVERDWPGLTLAGSYRGGVSIAQCLATGADAGLRALNLSPKTGR
;
A
#
# COMPACT_ATOMS: atom_id res chain seq x y z
N MET A 1 -2.81 -6.05 35.06
CA MET A 1 -2.19 -5.87 33.73
C MET A 1 -3.32 -5.58 32.74
N LYS A 2 -3.18 -4.56 31.88
CA LYS A 2 -4.24 -4.22 30.88
C LYS A 2 -4.30 -5.29 29.79
N ARG A 3 -5.50 -5.60 29.32
CA ARG A 3 -5.77 -6.62 28.29
C ARG A 3 -6.29 -5.98 27.02
N LEU A 4 -5.64 -6.25 25.88
CA LEU A 4 -6.01 -5.77 24.54
C LEU A 4 -6.55 -6.90 23.67
N LEU A 5 -7.71 -6.69 23.08
CA LEU A 5 -8.21 -7.50 21.97
C LEU A 5 -7.87 -6.80 20.64
N VAL A 6 -7.26 -7.53 19.71
CA VAL A 6 -7.05 -7.07 18.32
C VAL A 6 -7.85 -7.98 17.39
N ILE A 7 -8.68 -7.39 16.53
CA ILE A 7 -9.48 -8.13 15.54
C ILE A 7 -8.95 -7.84 14.13
N GLY A 8 -8.34 -8.86 13.52
CA GLY A 8 -7.66 -8.82 12.23
C GLY A 8 -6.14 -8.98 12.35
N GLY A 9 -5.60 -10.04 11.74
CA GLY A 9 -4.18 -10.42 11.75
C GLY A 9 -3.38 -9.85 10.57
N GLY A 10 -3.86 -8.78 9.92
CA GLY A 10 -3.07 -8.02 8.95
C GLY A 10 -1.94 -7.25 9.63
N LEU A 11 -1.09 -6.59 8.83
CA LEU A 11 0.12 -5.92 9.34
C LEU A 11 -0.18 -4.86 10.42
N ALA A 12 -1.27 -4.09 10.28
CA ALA A 12 -1.69 -3.11 11.28
C ALA A 12 -2.04 -3.79 12.61
N GLY A 13 -2.80 -4.89 12.57
CA GLY A 13 -3.20 -5.64 13.76
C GLY A 13 -2.02 -6.33 14.43
N LEU A 14 -1.14 -6.94 13.65
CA LEU A 14 0.08 -7.56 14.18
C LEU A 14 0.95 -6.53 14.91
N ASN A 15 1.12 -5.33 14.34
CA ASN A 15 1.93 -4.30 14.99
C ASN A 15 1.20 -3.64 16.17
N ALA A 16 -0.13 -3.50 16.14
CA ALA A 16 -0.92 -3.07 17.30
C ALA A 16 -0.71 -4.00 18.49
N ALA A 17 -0.85 -5.30 18.25
CA ALA A 17 -0.64 -6.34 19.24
C ALA A 17 0.80 -6.36 19.78
N TYR A 18 1.78 -6.28 18.88
CA TYR A 18 3.20 -6.29 19.22
C TYR A 18 3.60 -5.09 20.10
N GLN A 19 3.19 -3.87 19.74
CA GLN A 19 3.52 -2.68 20.53
C GLN A 19 2.81 -2.67 21.88
N ALA A 20 1.56 -3.09 21.95
CA ALA A 20 0.84 -3.22 23.21
C ALA A 20 1.50 -4.26 24.15
N LYS A 21 1.90 -5.42 23.61
CA LYS A 21 2.64 -6.45 24.36
C LYS A 21 3.98 -5.91 24.88
N ARG A 22 4.74 -5.19 24.05
CA ARG A 22 5.97 -4.52 24.49
C ARG A 22 5.73 -3.46 25.57
N ALA A 23 4.59 -2.79 25.53
CA ALA A 23 4.20 -1.84 26.58
C ALA A 23 3.74 -2.52 27.90
N GLY A 24 3.69 -3.86 27.92
CA GLY A 24 3.36 -4.64 29.12
C GLY A 24 1.89 -5.04 29.22
N ALA A 25 1.13 -4.99 28.12
CA ALA A 25 -0.24 -5.49 28.08
C ALA A 25 -0.27 -7.00 27.78
N GLU A 26 -1.30 -7.68 28.28
CA GLU A 26 -1.72 -8.98 27.78
C GLU A 26 -2.50 -8.77 26.48
N VAL A 27 -2.22 -9.55 25.44
CA VAL A 27 -2.81 -9.34 24.12
C VAL A 27 -3.45 -10.62 23.59
N ARG A 28 -4.64 -10.50 23.02
CA ARG A 28 -5.30 -11.52 22.22
C ARG A 28 -5.54 -10.94 20.83
N LEU A 29 -5.02 -11.59 19.77
CA LEU A 29 -5.28 -11.24 18.39
C LEU A 29 -6.09 -12.34 17.74
N LEU A 30 -7.23 -11.97 17.14
CA LEU A 30 -8.12 -12.88 16.41
C LEU A 30 -7.95 -12.69 14.90
N GLU A 31 -7.68 -13.78 14.19
CA GLU A 31 -7.60 -13.81 12.73
C GLU A 31 -8.48 -14.92 12.15
N LYS A 32 -9.27 -14.58 11.14
CA LYS A 32 -10.20 -15.52 10.49
C LYS A 32 -9.48 -16.52 9.59
N ALA A 33 -8.39 -16.11 8.96
CA ALA A 33 -7.59 -16.96 8.08
C ALA A 33 -6.76 -18.00 8.86
N ASP A 34 -6.21 -18.94 8.15
CA ASP A 34 -5.26 -19.95 8.64
C ASP A 34 -3.85 -19.41 8.85
N GLY A 35 -3.58 -18.17 8.42
CA GLY A 35 -2.30 -17.47 8.56
C GLY A 35 -2.48 -15.98 8.83
N ALA A 36 -1.54 -15.41 9.57
CA ALA A 36 -1.45 -13.97 9.78
C ALA A 36 -0.63 -13.28 8.68
N GLY A 37 -0.86 -11.97 8.46
CA GLY A 37 -0.17 -11.14 7.48
C GLY A 37 -1.09 -10.44 6.49
N GLY A 38 -2.33 -10.90 6.36
CA GLY A 38 -3.32 -10.34 5.44
C GLY A 38 -2.84 -10.40 3.99
N VAL A 39 -2.80 -9.26 3.31
CA VAL A 39 -2.38 -9.17 1.89
C VAL A 39 -0.87 -9.28 1.67
N ILE A 40 -0.06 -9.24 2.73
CA ILE A 40 1.40 -9.28 2.62
C ILE A 40 1.88 -10.73 2.82
N GLN A 41 1.92 -11.45 1.72
CA GLN A 41 2.38 -12.84 1.68
C GLN A 41 3.39 -13.01 0.55
N SER A 42 4.41 -13.79 0.81
CA SER A 42 5.42 -14.19 -0.17
C SER A 42 5.37 -15.71 -0.35
N LEU A 43 5.24 -16.15 -1.59
CA LEU A 43 5.11 -17.55 -1.98
C LEU A 43 6.32 -17.97 -2.77
N ARG A 44 6.95 -19.09 -2.40
CA ARG A 44 8.02 -19.70 -3.17
C ARG A 44 7.49 -20.96 -3.86
N GLU A 45 7.50 -20.94 -5.19
CA GLU A 45 6.97 -22.04 -6.01
C GLU A 45 7.86 -22.20 -7.25
N GLN A 46 8.29 -23.43 -7.56
CA GLN A 46 9.19 -23.77 -8.68
C GLN A 46 10.47 -22.90 -8.74
N GLY A 47 10.99 -22.47 -7.59
CA GLY A 47 12.15 -21.59 -7.50
C GLY A 47 11.86 -20.09 -7.64
N PHE A 48 10.66 -19.70 -8.06
CA PHE A 48 10.21 -18.30 -8.10
C PHE A 48 9.73 -17.84 -6.73
N LEU A 49 10.07 -16.60 -6.37
CA LEU A 49 9.58 -15.96 -5.15
C LEU A 49 8.63 -14.82 -5.51
N CYS A 50 7.36 -15.05 -5.27
CA CYS A 50 6.23 -14.22 -5.66
C CYS A 50 5.68 -13.43 -4.48
N GLU A 51 5.38 -12.13 -4.67
CA GLU A 51 4.66 -11.29 -3.71
C GLU A 51 3.18 -11.22 -4.10
N THR A 52 2.27 -11.52 -3.18
CA THR A 52 0.83 -11.51 -3.48
C THR A 52 0.22 -10.11 -3.43
N GLY A 53 0.87 -9.18 -2.74
CA GLY A 53 0.42 -7.80 -2.54
C GLY A 53 1.53 -6.79 -2.87
N PRO A 54 2.00 -5.99 -1.89
CA PRO A 54 3.09 -5.05 -2.11
C PRO A 54 4.39 -5.79 -2.43
N ASN A 55 5.19 -5.21 -3.33
CA ASN A 55 6.45 -5.82 -3.80
C ASN A 55 7.70 -5.18 -3.20
N THR A 56 7.58 -3.97 -2.66
CA THR A 56 8.72 -3.18 -2.15
C THR A 56 8.34 -2.45 -0.87
N LEU A 57 9.34 -2.19 -0.04
CA LEU A 57 9.23 -1.42 1.19
C LEU A 57 10.24 -0.26 1.16
N MET A 58 9.77 0.95 1.41
CA MET A 58 10.66 2.12 1.52
C MET A 58 11.22 2.21 2.94
N ASN A 59 12.51 1.96 3.09
CA ASN A 59 13.22 2.05 4.38
C ASN A 59 13.62 3.50 4.69
N ARG A 60 12.63 4.32 5.02
CA ARG A 60 12.82 5.75 5.30
C ARG A 60 12.45 6.14 6.73
N ASP A 61 11.49 5.43 7.31
CA ASP A 61 10.91 5.73 8.61
C ASP A 61 11.78 5.16 9.73
N PRO A 62 12.28 5.98 10.68
CA PRO A 62 13.06 5.48 11.82
C PRO A 62 12.32 4.44 12.66
N ALA A 63 11.00 4.58 12.83
CA ALA A 63 10.20 3.60 13.57
C ALA A 63 10.15 2.24 12.88
N LEU A 64 10.07 2.23 11.54
CA LEU A 64 10.18 1.01 10.74
C LEU A 64 11.58 0.38 10.85
N GLN A 65 12.64 1.19 10.79
CA GLN A 65 14.02 0.71 10.93
C GLN A 65 14.23 0.06 12.31
N GLN A 66 13.72 0.70 13.35
CA GLN A 66 13.77 0.17 14.71
C GLN A 66 12.97 -1.13 14.83
N LEU A 67 11.78 -1.21 14.25
CA LEU A 67 10.97 -2.43 14.24
C LEU A 67 11.71 -3.58 13.54
N ILE A 68 12.32 -3.35 12.39
CA ILE A 68 13.13 -4.35 11.66
C ILE A 68 14.30 -4.84 12.53
N ALA A 69 14.96 -3.93 13.23
CA ALA A 69 16.05 -4.28 14.15
C ALA A 69 15.54 -5.08 15.37
N ASP A 70 14.45 -4.65 15.99
CA ASP A 70 13.84 -5.32 17.15
C ASP A 70 13.37 -6.76 16.81
N LEU A 71 12.94 -6.98 15.57
CA LEU A 71 12.55 -8.29 15.06
C LEU A 71 13.73 -9.17 14.62
N GLY A 72 14.97 -8.63 14.65
CA GLY A 72 16.18 -9.35 14.24
C GLY A 72 16.33 -9.51 12.72
N LEU A 73 15.56 -8.75 11.92
CA LEU A 73 15.49 -8.90 10.46
C LEU A 73 16.56 -8.11 9.69
N ALA A 74 17.44 -7.37 10.38
CA ALA A 74 18.43 -6.51 9.72
C ALA A 74 19.33 -7.25 8.72
N LYS A 75 19.67 -8.52 9.00
CA LYS A 75 20.51 -9.36 8.13
C LYS A 75 19.75 -9.98 6.95
N GLU A 76 18.44 -9.96 7.00
CA GLU A 76 17.57 -10.50 5.93
C GLU A 76 17.19 -9.45 4.89
N ILE A 77 17.55 -8.18 5.13
CA ILE A 77 17.26 -7.09 4.21
C ILE A 77 18.00 -7.29 2.88
N VAL A 78 17.24 -7.17 1.80
CA VAL A 78 17.75 -7.10 0.43
C VAL A 78 17.40 -5.72 -0.12
N GLU A 79 18.42 -4.95 -0.52
CA GLU A 79 18.21 -3.65 -1.15
C GLU A 79 17.92 -3.82 -2.64
N ALA A 80 17.10 -2.92 -3.18
CA ALA A 80 16.85 -2.89 -4.62
C ALA A 80 18.17 -2.68 -5.39
N ALA A 81 18.39 -3.49 -6.41
CA ALA A 81 19.61 -3.45 -7.21
C ALA A 81 19.79 -2.09 -7.90
N PRO A 82 21.03 -1.64 -8.11
CA PRO A 82 21.29 -0.40 -8.85
C PRO A 82 20.69 -0.37 -10.25
N ALA A 83 20.59 -1.52 -10.92
CA ALA A 83 19.94 -1.68 -12.23
C ALA A 83 18.45 -1.34 -12.18
N ALA A 84 17.78 -1.44 -11.04
CA ALA A 84 16.36 -1.12 -10.87
C ALA A 84 16.07 0.39 -10.67
N ARG A 85 17.00 1.28 -11.00
CA ARG A 85 16.81 2.73 -10.82
C ARG A 85 15.88 3.33 -11.86
N GLU A 86 15.98 2.90 -13.11
CA GLU A 86 15.14 3.42 -14.19
C GLU A 86 13.68 2.99 -13.97
N ARG A 87 12.77 3.87 -14.34
CA ARG A 87 11.34 3.63 -14.38
C ARG A 87 10.84 4.00 -15.75
N PHE A 88 10.03 3.13 -16.33
CA PHE A 88 9.52 3.32 -17.66
C PHE A 88 8.04 3.70 -17.64
N ILE A 89 7.65 4.56 -18.56
CA ILE A 89 6.26 4.88 -18.87
C ILE A 89 6.05 4.59 -20.34
N VAL A 90 4.92 3.98 -20.67
CA VAL A 90 4.54 3.77 -22.06
C VAL A 90 4.12 5.11 -22.66
N ARG A 91 4.68 5.44 -23.83
CA ARG A 91 4.24 6.54 -24.67
C ARG A 91 4.26 6.13 -26.13
N GLU A 92 3.11 6.21 -26.80
CA GLU A 92 2.95 5.82 -28.21
C GLU A 92 3.46 4.38 -28.46
N GLY A 93 3.12 3.47 -27.54
CA GLY A 93 3.52 2.04 -27.59
C GLY A 93 5.00 1.76 -27.30
N LYS A 94 5.80 2.78 -26.91
CA LYS A 94 7.23 2.63 -26.60
C LYS A 94 7.50 2.87 -25.11
N LEU A 95 8.50 2.19 -24.59
CA LEU A 95 8.99 2.41 -23.23
C LEU A 95 9.89 3.64 -23.20
N VAL A 96 9.52 4.64 -22.41
CA VAL A 96 10.30 5.87 -22.22
C VAL A 96 10.71 5.95 -20.75
N ALA A 97 12.01 6.11 -20.50
CA ALA A 97 12.54 6.28 -19.16
C ALA A 97 12.07 7.62 -18.54
N VAL A 98 11.64 7.57 -17.29
CA VAL A 98 11.30 8.76 -16.50
C VAL A 98 12.58 9.54 -16.21
N PRO A 99 12.65 10.85 -16.53
CA PRO A 99 13.85 11.62 -16.31
C PRO A 99 14.18 11.78 -14.82
N MET A 100 15.38 11.38 -14.43
CA MET A 100 15.88 11.45 -13.04
C MET A 100 16.88 12.61 -12.83
N SER A 101 17.21 13.35 -13.88
CA SER A 101 18.11 14.52 -13.84
C SER A 101 17.59 15.67 -14.72
N ALA A 102 18.08 16.88 -14.49
CA ALA A 102 17.71 18.04 -15.29
C ALA A 102 18.09 17.87 -16.78
N GLY A 103 19.24 17.25 -17.07
CA GLY A 103 19.64 16.96 -18.46
C GLY A 103 18.69 15.97 -19.13
N GLN A 104 18.35 14.88 -18.46
CA GLN A 104 17.36 13.91 -18.94
C GLN A 104 15.97 14.55 -19.11
N PHE A 105 15.58 15.47 -18.23
CA PHE A 105 14.30 16.20 -18.36
C PHE A 105 14.26 17.05 -19.65
N LEU A 106 15.33 17.70 -20.03
CA LEU A 106 15.39 18.51 -21.25
C LEU A 106 15.27 17.65 -22.52
N THR A 107 15.89 16.47 -22.52
CA THR A 107 15.99 15.61 -23.71
C THR A 107 14.90 14.52 -23.79
N THR A 108 14.20 14.21 -22.67
CA THR A 108 13.19 13.15 -22.66
C THR A 108 12.10 13.36 -23.71
N PRO A 109 11.72 12.32 -24.48
CA PRO A 109 10.55 12.34 -25.34
C PRO A 109 9.23 12.13 -24.56
N LEU A 110 9.28 11.88 -23.25
CA LEU A 110 8.09 11.66 -22.42
C LEU A 110 7.15 12.88 -22.39
N LEU A 111 7.70 14.08 -22.56
CA LEU A 111 6.95 15.33 -22.53
C LEU A 111 7.29 16.19 -23.76
N THR A 112 6.28 16.82 -24.35
CA THR A 112 6.46 17.84 -25.39
C THR A 112 7.20 19.06 -24.85
N VAL A 113 7.77 19.86 -25.73
CA VAL A 113 8.41 21.15 -25.36
C VAL A 113 7.42 22.06 -24.63
N ALA A 114 6.17 22.11 -25.10
CA ALA A 114 5.11 22.90 -24.46
C ALA A 114 4.83 22.44 -23.02
N ALA A 115 4.77 21.13 -22.79
CA ALA A 115 4.59 20.57 -21.45
C ALA A 115 5.78 20.85 -20.53
N LYS A 116 7.01 20.78 -21.06
CA LYS A 116 8.24 21.14 -20.29
C LYS A 116 8.22 22.60 -19.88
N LEU A 117 7.88 23.52 -20.81
CA LEU A 117 7.74 24.95 -20.52
C LEU A 117 6.63 25.21 -19.49
N ARG A 118 5.48 24.52 -19.64
CA ARG A 118 4.38 24.61 -18.67
C ARG A 118 4.80 24.15 -17.27
N LEU A 119 5.60 23.08 -17.18
CA LEU A 119 6.11 22.59 -15.90
C LEU A 119 7.14 23.56 -15.28
N LEU A 120 8.00 24.17 -16.09
CA LEU A 120 8.92 25.22 -15.63
C LEU A 120 8.18 26.47 -15.13
N ALA A 121 7.01 26.75 -15.68
CA ALA A 121 6.12 27.84 -15.24
C ALA A 121 5.28 27.48 -13.99
N GLU A 122 5.42 26.29 -13.42
CA GLU A 122 4.67 25.85 -12.22
C GLU A 122 4.73 26.84 -11.04
N PRO A 123 5.87 27.49 -10.73
CA PRO A 123 5.92 28.46 -9.62
C PRO A 123 4.96 29.66 -9.76
N TRP A 124 4.50 29.94 -10.96
CA TRP A 124 3.54 31.01 -11.27
C TRP A 124 2.13 30.48 -11.53
N ALA A 125 1.91 29.16 -11.41
CA ALA A 125 0.58 28.59 -11.57
C ALA A 125 -0.36 29.11 -10.47
N LYS A 126 -1.62 29.41 -10.85
CA LYS A 126 -2.62 29.92 -9.93
C LYS A 126 -2.77 28.97 -8.73
N ALA A 127 -2.61 29.52 -7.52
CA ALA A 127 -2.98 28.82 -6.30
C ALA A 127 -4.49 28.58 -6.30
N ARG A 128 -4.93 27.53 -5.61
CA ARG A 128 -6.35 27.32 -5.37
C ARG A 128 -6.91 28.51 -4.61
N THR A 129 -7.97 29.13 -5.12
CA THR A 129 -8.67 30.22 -4.40
C THR A 129 -9.27 29.65 -3.13
N LYS A 130 -8.97 30.27 -1.99
CA LYS A 130 -9.42 29.84 -0.64
C LYS A 130 -10.96 29.74 -0.49
N ASN A 131 -11.73 30.27 -1.44
CA ASN A 131 -13.19 30.31 -1.38
C ASN A 131 -13.91 29.14 -2.07
N LYS A 132 -13.22 28.18 -2.67
CA LYS A 132 -13.86 26.95 -3.12
C LYS A 132 -14.01 26.02 -1.92
N SER A 133 -15.20 26.05 -1.31
CA SER A 133 -15.65 25.04 -0.36
C SER A 133 -15.67 23.67 -1.07
N GLY A 134 -14.78 22.78 -0.70
CA GLY A 134 -14.73 21.44 -1.24
C GLY A 134 -13.28 20.95 -1.38
N GLU A 135 -13.12 19.63 -1.37
CA GLU A 135 -11.82 18.98 -1.64
C GLU A 135 -11.49 19.06 -3.13
N GLU A 136 -10.20 19.01 -3.47
CA GLU A 136 -9.71 18.99 -4.84
C GLU A 136 -9.31 17.57 -5.22
N SER A 137 -9.72 17.12 -6.42
CA SER A 137 -9.25 15.85 -6.94
C SER A 137 -7.76 15.91 -7.28
N LEU A 138 -7.12 14.77 -7.24
CA LEU A 138 -5.71 14.68 -7.61
C LEU A 138 -5.49 15.03 -9.09
N ALA A 139 -6.46 14.71 -9.95
CA ALA A 139 -6.45 15.07 -11.37
C ALA A 139 -6.53 16.57 -11.58
N ASP A 140 -7.48 17.26 -10.91
CA ASP A 140 -7.63 18.72 -11.00
C ASP A 140 -6.40 19.44 -10.46
N PHE A 141 -5.88 18.98 -9.33
CA PHE A 141 -4.64 19.48 -8.75
C PHE A 141 -3.48 19.37 -9.73
N ALA A 142 -3.29 18.18 -10.33
CA ALA A 142 -2.20 17.95 -11.26
C ALA A 142 -2.33 18.78 -12.53
N ARG A 143 -3.51 18.82 -13.16
CA ARG A 143 -3.74 19.63 -14.36
C ARG A 143 -3.52 21.12 -14.11
N ARG A 144 -4.00 21.61 -12.96
CA ARG A 144 -3.84 23.01 -12.56
C ARG A 144 -2.38 23.38 -12.31
N ARG A 145 -1.65 22.53 -11.58
CA ARG A 145 -0.26 22.80 -11.18
C ARG A 145 0.77 22.39 -12.24
N LEU A 146 0.64 21.19 -12.79
CA LEU A 146 1.67 20.59 -13.64
C LEU A 146 1.30 20.59 -15.13
N GLY A 147 0.01 20.70 -15.46
CA GLY A 147 -0.51 20.63 -16.81
C GLY A 147 -0.99 19.22 -17.20
N ALA A 148 -1.80 19.18 -18.28
CA ALA A 148 -2.50 17.98 -18.72
C ALA A 148 -1.55 16.84 -19.11
N GLU A 149 -0.47 17.14 -19.83
CA GLU A 149 0.44 16.10 -20.32
C GLU A 149 1.25 15.43 -19.17
N VAL A 150 1.69 16.23 -18.19
CA VAL A 150 2.33 15.70 -16.97
C VAL A 150 1.35 14.88 -16.13
N PHE A 151 0.08 15.28 -16.11
CA PHE A 151 -0.97 14.45 -15.52
C PHE A 151 -1.07 13.11 -16.24
N THR A 152 -1.24 13.11 -17.57
CA THR A 152 -1.48 11.91 -18.39
C THR A 152 -0.31 10.93 -18.36
N TYR A 153 0.92 11.39 -18.52
CA TYR A 153 2.11 10.52 -18.60
C TYR A 153 2.93 10.44 -17.31
N GLY A 154 2.54 11.14 -16.25
CA GLY A 154 3.25 11.12 -14.98
C GLY A 154 2.35 10.67 -13.83
N LEU A 155 1.41 11.53 -13.43
CA LEU A 155 0.66 11.31 -12.21
C LEU A 155 -0.40 10.21 -12.35
N GLU A 156 -1.14 10.16 -13.44
CA GLU A 156 -2.19 9.16 -13.67
C GLU A 156 -1.65 7.73 -13.61
N PRO A 157 -0.60 7.34 -14.39
CA PRO A 157 -0.05 6.00 -14.30
C PRO A 157 0.62 5.71 -12.94
N PHE A 158 1.17 6.72 -12.27
CA PHE A 158 1.72 6.57 -10.92
C PHE A 158 0.62 6.25 -9.89
N VAL A 159 -0.53 6.89 -9.99
CA VAL A 159 -1.71 6.60 -9.15
C VAL A 159 -2.24 5.18 -9.42
N ALA A 160 -2.32 4.80 -10.69
CA ALA A 160 -2.70 3.43 -11.06
C ALA A 160 -1.75 2.39 -10.45
N GLY A 161 -0.44 2.67 -10.40
CA GLY A 161 0.56 1.80 -9.81
C GLY A 161 0.53 1.71 -8.28
N ILE A 162 0.01 2.73 -7.57
CA ILE A 162 -0.03 2.76 -6.09
C ILE A 162 -1.40 2.37 -5.54
N PHE A 163 -2.46 2.94 -6.11
CA PHE A 163 -3.83 2.80 -5.62
C PHE A 163 -4.68 1.88 -6.49
N ALA A 164 -4.21 1.55 -7.70
CA ALA A 164 -5.06 1.00 -8.77
C ALA A 164 -6.37 1.83 -8.91
N GLY A 165 -6.29 3.14 -8.66
CA GLY A 165 -7.41 4.05 -8.44
C GLY A 165 -7.64 5.01 -9.60
N ASP A 166 -8.71 5.79 -9.45
CA ASP A 166 -9.11 6.85 -10.37
C ASP A 166 -8.68 8.23 -9.79
N PRO A 167 -7.68 8.92 -10.38
CA PRO A 167 -7.24 10.22 -9.89
C PRO A 167 -8.30 11.33 -9.98
N GLU A 168 -9.36 11.15 -10.78
CA GLU A 168 -10.49 12.09 -10.84
C GLU A 168 -11.32 12.08 -9.55
N LYS A 169 -11.35 10.93 -8.85
CA LYS A 169 -12.11 10.74 -7.61
C LYS A 169 -11.25 10.87 -6.36
N LEU A 170 -9.94 10.60 -6.45
CA LEU A 170 -9.05 10.63 -5.30
C LEU A 170 -8.81 12.05 -4.80
N SER A 171 -8.92 12.25 -3.49
CA SER A 171 -8.59 13.51 -2.82
C SER A 171 -7.07 13.71 -2.77
N VAL A 172 -6.57 14.83 -3.28
CA VAL A 172 -5.14 15.18 -3.14
C VAL A 172 -4.74 15.26 -1.66
N ARG A 173 -5.65 15.75 -0.82
CA ARG A 173 -5.42 15.93 0.62
C ARG A 173 -5.18 14.61 1.33
N HIS A 174 -5.96 13.59 1.02
CA HIS A 174 -5.94 12.32 1.75
C HIS A 174 -5.06 11.28 1.08
N ALA A 175 -5.04 11.21 -0.25
CA ALA A 175 -4.20 10.26 -0.98
C ALA A 175 -2.73 10.70 -1.09
N PHE A 176 -2.48 12.00 -1.28
CA PHE A 176 -1.13 12.57 -1.44
C PHE A 176 -0.93 13.85 -0.60
N PRO A 177 -1.04 13.77 0.74
CA PRO A 177 -1.02 14.94 1.62
C PRO A 177 0.26 15.78 1.47
N ARG A 178 1.38 15.14 1.08
CA ARG A 178 2.64 15.85 0.83
C ARG A 178 2.56 16.80 -0.37
N LEU A 179 1.83 16.44 -1.44
CA LEU A 179 1.67 17.32 -2.59
C LEU A 179 0.87 18.57 -2.20
N GLN A 180 -0.19 18.40 -1.40
CA GLN A 180 -0.95 19.52 -0.89
C GLN A 180 -0.12 20.39 0.07
N ALA A 181 0.63 19.78 0.98
CA ALA A 181 1.50 20.50 1.90
C ALA A 181 2.55 21.34 1.15
N MET A 182 3.16 20.79 0.09
CA MET A 182 4.11 21.54 -0.76
C MET A 182 3.47 22.80 -1.36
N GLU A 183 2.22 22.75 -1.79
CA GLU A 183 1.51 23.93 -2.27
C GLU A 183 1.16 24.90 -1.14
N THR A 184 0.63 24.39 -0.04
CA THR A 184 0.15 25.26 1.08
C THR A 184 1.29 25.96 1.81
N GLU A 185 2.42 25.27 2.01
CA GLU A 185 3.57 25.79 2.76
C GLU A 185 4.52 26.63 1.90
N HIS A 186 4.69 26.27 0.62
CA HIS A 186 5.69 26.90 -0.26
C HIS A 186 5.06 27.65 -1.46
N GLY A 187 3.73 27.56 -1.64
CA GLY A 187 3.02 28.14 -2.76
C GLY A 187 3.31 27.48 -4.12
N SER A 188 4.24 26.50 -4.17
CA SER A 188 4.71 25.86 -5.39
C SER A 188 5.39 24.52 -5.10
N LEU A 189 5.12 23.52 -5.95
CA LEU A 189 5.78 22.22 -5.89
C LEU A 189 7.28 22.34 -6.22
N ALA A 190 7.63 23.16 -7.22
CA ALA A 190 9.01 23.39 -7.62
C ALA A 190 9.81 24.08 -6.49
N ARG A 191 9.25 25.11 -5.85
CA ARG A 191 9.89 25.80 -4.71
C ARG A 191 10.10 24.85 -3.55
N ALA A 192 9.09 24.05 -3.21
CA ALA A 192 9.19 23.02 -2.17
C ALA A 192 10.29 21.99 -2.50
N ALA A 193 10.36 21.51 -3.75
CA ALA A 193 11.38 20.58 -4.19
C ALA A 193 12.80 21.17 -4.08
N ILE A 194 13.01 22.42 -4.49
CA ILE A 194 14.29 23.14 -4.35
C ILE A 194 14.68 23.25 -2.87
N GLN A 195 13.74 23.63 -2.00
CA GLN A 195 13.99 23.72 -0.57
C GLN A 195 14.34 22.35 0.04
N ALA A 196 13.62 21.30 -0.36
CA ALA A 196 13.93 19.93 0.06
C ALA A 196 15.32 19.46 -0.36
N LEU A 197 15.76 19.81 -1.58
CA LEU A 197 17.11 19.52 -2.08
C LEU A 197 18.19 20.27 -1.26
N LYS A 198 17.97 21.56 -0.93
CA LYS A 198 18.88 22.33 -0.05
C LYS A 198 18.98 21.69 1.33
N ASN A 199 17.84 21.29 1.90
CA ASN A 199 17.80 20.65 3.22
C ASN A 199 18.44 19.25 3.21
N ARG A 200 18.33 18.49 2.10
CA ARG A 200 18.95 17.16 1.94
C ARG A 200 20.46 17.23 1.98
N ARG A 201 21.07 18.28 1.37
CA ARG A 201 22.52 18.49 1.41
C ARG A 201 23.07 18.74 2.83
N LYS A 202 22.21 19.19 3.76
CA LYS A 202 22.55 19.44 5.17
C LYS A 202 22.29 18.24 6.09
N ARG A 203 21.61 17.19 5.62
CA ARG A 203 21.31 16.00 6.41
C ARG A 203 22.41 14.96 6.24
N SER A 204 23.09 14.65 7.32
CA SER A 204 23.95 13.47 7.45
C SER A 204 23.05 12.26 7.74
N GLY A 205 22.99 11.31 6.83
CA GLY A 205 22.25 10.06 7.01
C GLY A 205 22.11 9.29 5.70
N PRO A 206 21.90 7.96 5.74
CA PRO A 206 21.73 7.16 4.55
C PRO A 206 20.49 7.61 3.75
N SER A 207 20.63 7.62 2.43
CA SER A 207 19.50 7.90 1.54
C SER A 207 18.41 6.83 1.70
N PRO A 208 17.12 7.22 1.62
CA PRO A 208 16.03 6.24 1.61
C PRO A 208 16.25 5.20 0.52
N ARG A 209 16.15 3.91 0.86
CA ARG A 209 16.32 2.81 -0.07
C ARG A 209 15.05 1.98 -0.16
N LEU A 210 14.78 1.45 -1.34
CA LEU A 210 13.79 0.40 -1.51
C LEU A 210 14.41 -0.92 -1.05
N ILE A 211 13.67 -1.62 -0.21
CA ILE A 211 14.10 -2.91 0.34
C ILE A 211 13.01 -3.97 0.19
N SER A 212 13.42 -5.20 0.31
CA SER A 212 12.64 -6.37 0.60
C SER A 212 13.42 -7.26 1.58
N PHE A 213 13.01 -8.50 1.78
CA PHE A 213 13.75 -9.49 2.55
C PHE A 213 14.14 -10.68 1.66
N GLN A 214 15.09 -11.51 2.10
CA GLN A 214 15.55 -12.68 1.36
C GLN A 214 14.39 -13.61 0.96
N ASP A 215 13.43 -13.84 1.86
CA ASP A 215 12.23 -14.63 1.62
C ASP A 215 10.97 -13.78 1.42
N GLY A 216 11.13 -12.58 0.85
CA GLY A 216 10.07 -11.65 0.48
C GLY A 216 9.52 -10.83 1.64
N LEU A 217 8.59 -9.93 1.30
CA LEU A 217 7.98 -9.01 2.28
C LEU A 217 7.14 -9.73 3.34
N GLY A 218 6.65 -10.94 3.05
CA GLY A 218 5.97 -11.80 4.01
C GLY A 218 6.82 -12.15 5.24
N THR A 219 8.13 -11.96 5.18
CA THR A 219 9.05 -12.11 6.33
C THR A 219 8.67 -11.20 7.49
N LEU A 220 8.26 -9.97 7.21
CA LEU A 220 7.90 -9.00 8.26
C LEU A 220 6.66 -9.41 9.09
N PRO A 221 5.49 -9.72 8.48
CA PRO A 221 4.34 -10.21 9.26
C PRO A 221 4.61 -11.56 9.93
N ARG A 222 5.39 -12.48 9.31
CA ARG A 222 5.79 -13.74 9.96
C ARG A 222 6.63 -13.50 11.22
N ALA A 223 7.57 -12.56 11.19
CA ALA A 223 8.39 -12.22 12.35
C ALA A 223 7.56 -11.60 13.48
N LEU A 224 6.62 -10.70 13.15
CA LEU A 224 5.67 -10.16 14.14
C LEU A 224 4.80 -11.26 14.75
N ALA A 225 4.26 -12.16 13.93
CA ALA A 225 3.45 -13.27 14.41
C ALA A 225 4.25 -14.21 15.32
N LYS A 226 5.52 -14.49 14.99
CA LYS A 226 6.42 -15.28 15.84
C LYS A 226 6.64 -14.64 17.22
N GLN A 227 6.80 -13.31 17.30
CA GLN A 227 6.95 -12.59 18.58
C GLN A 227 5.66 -12.59 19.42
N LEU A 228 4.52 -12.63 18.77
CA LEU A 228 3.22 -12.71 19.43
C LEU A 228 2.93 -14.12 19.97
N GLY A 229 3.33 -15.15 19.21
CA GLY A 229 3.16 -16.56 19.61
C GLY A 229 1.71 -16.90 19.94
N GLU A 230 1.48 -17.46 21.13
CA GLU A 230 0.16 -17.88 21.63
C GLU A 230 -0.86 -16.74 21.80
N SER A 231 -0.44 -15.50 21.70
CA SER A 231 -1.37 -14.36 21.70
C SER A 231 -2.23 -14.30 20.43
N ILE A 232 -1.89 -15.06 19.38
CA ILE A 232 -2.66 -15.13 18.13
C ILE A 232 -3.57 -16.35 18.14
N THR A 233 -4.84 -16.14 17.82
CA THR A 233 -5.80 -17.20 17.53
C THR A 233 -6.19 -17.12 16.04
N LEU A 234 -5.79 -18.13 15.29
CA LEU A 234 -6.11 -18.27 13.86
C LEU A 234 -7.41 -19.06 13.67
N GLN A 235 -7.95 -19.03 12.42
CA GLN A 235 -9.16 -19.74 12.02
C GLN A 235 -10.33 -19.49 12.98
N CYS A 236 -10.46 -18.28 13.49
CA CYS A 236 -11.49 -17.94 14.45
C CYS A 236 -12.46 -16.90 13.92
N SER A 237 -13.69 -16.98 14.41
CA SER A 237 -14.75 -16.03 14.08
C SER A 237 -15.28 -15.40 15.35
N LEU A 238 -15.38 -14.06 15.37
CA LEU A 238 -16.04 -13.33 16.44
C LEU A 238 -17.53 -13.71 16.45
N ILE A 239 -18.07 -13.97 17.62
CA ILE A 239 -19.50 -14.29 17.85
C ILE A 239 -20.24 -13.05 18.36
N SER A 240 -19.63 -12.34 19.32
CA SER A 240 -20.15 -11.07 19.83
C SER A 240 -19.01 -10.20 20.35
N LEU A 241 -19.22 -8.90 20.31
CA LEU A 241 -18.41 -7.89 20.98
C LEU A 241 -19.38 -6.93 21.69
N GLU A 242 -19.26 -6.83 23.00
CA GLU A 242 -20.17 -6.04 23.81
C GLU A 242 -19.39 -5.06 24.68
N ASN A 243 -19.92 -3.85 24.85
CA ASN A 243 -19.38 -2.90 25.81
C ASN A 243 -19.94 -3.24 27.20
N ALA A 244 -19.05 -3.68 28.09
CA ALA A 244 -19.43 -4.08 29.45
C ALA A 244 -19.51 -2.89 30.44
N GLY A 245 -19.40 -1.66 29.92
CA GLY A 245 -19.35 -0.43 30.74
C GLY A 245 -17.96 -0.11 31.27
N SER A 246 -17.77 1.11 31.76
CA SER A 246 -16.47 1.56 32.34
C SER A 246 -15.26 1.41 31.42
N GLY A 247 -15.46 1.41 30.09
CA GLY A 247 -14.38 1.22 29.10
C GLY A 247 -13.92 -0.23 28.93
N GLN A 248 -14.63 -1.19 29.55
CA GLN A 248 -14.36 -2.61 29.38
C GLN A 248 -15.21 -3.20 28.25
N TRP A 249 -14.64 -4.22 27.60
CA TRP A 249 -15.23 -4.94 26.50
C TRP A 249 -15.29 -6.43 26.81
N GLU A 250 -16.38 -7.09 26.44
CA GLU A 250 -16.51 -8.53 26.48
C GLU A 250 -16.62 -9.06 25.04
N ALA A 251 -15.76 -10.00 24.69
CA ALA A 251 -15.76 -10.63 23.38
C ALA A 251 -15.97 -12.14 23.50
N ALA A 252 -16.83 -12.67 22.63
CA ALA A 252 -16.98 -14.12 22.44
C ALA A 252 -16.54 -14.47 21.01
N TRP A 253 -15.79 -15.55 20.87
CA TRP A 253 -15.34 -16.07 19.57
C TRP A 253 -15.29 -17.59 19.56
N LYS A 254 -15.25 -18.17 18.37
CA LYS A 254 -15.11 -19.61 18.17
C LYS A 254 -13.94 -19.93 17.24
N THR A 255 -13.29 -21.04 17.55
CA THR A 255 -12.40 -21.78 16.66
C THR A 255 -13.13 -23.02 16.12
N PRO A 256 -12.54 -23.82 15.23
CA PRO A 256 -13.15 -25.09 14.81
C PRO A 256 -13.44 -26.07 15.96
N THR A 257 -12.72 -25.95 17.08
CA THR A 257 -12.76 -26.92 18.18
C THR A 257 -13.30 -26.39 19.50
N ALA A 258 -13.40 -25.07 19.70
CA ALA A 258 -13.76 -24.48 20.99
C ALA A 258 -14.40 -23.09 20.85
N GLN A 259 -15.13 -22.69 21.90
CA GLN A 259 -15.65 -21.34 22.06
C GLN A 259 -15.04 -20.68 23.28
N PHE A 260 -14.83 -19.37 23.19
CA PHE A 260 -14.19 -18.57 24.24
C PHE A 260 -15.02 -17.32 24.51
N ARG A 261 -14.94 -16.85 25.76
CA ARG A 261 -15.51 -15.55 26.16
C ARG A 261 -14.58 -14.93 27.19
N GLU A 262 -14.10 -13.72 26.89
CA GLU A 262 -13.12 -13.03 27.73
C GLU A 262 -13.41 -11.53 27.77
N LYS A 263 -12.91 -10.87 28.85
CA LYS A 263 -12.99 -9.41 29.04
C LYS A 263 -11.67 -8.75 28.72
N PHE A 264 -11.76 -7.54 28.17
CA PHE A 264 -10.63 -6.73 27.72
C PHE A 264 -10.79 -5.27 28.16
N ASP A 265 -9.68 -4.58 28.40
CA ASP A 265 -9.65 -3.15 28.71
C ASP A 265 -9.60 -2.28 27.46
N GLY A 266 -9.37 -2.87 26.30
CA GLY A 266 -9.39 -2.18 25.02
C GLY A 266 -9.54 -3.15 23.85
N VAL A 267 -10.05 -2.61 22.73
CA VAL A 267 -10.26 -3.32 21.47
C VAL A 267 -9.71 -2.50 20.32
N THR A 268 -8.93 -3.12 19.44
CA THR A 268 -8.48 -2.51 18.19
C THR A 268 -9.04 -3.29 17.00
N LEU A 269 -9.88 -2.64 16.19
CA LEU A 269 -10.41 -3.21 14.96
C LEU A 269 -9.46 -2.88 13.80
N THR A 270 -8.88 -3.91 13.20
CA THR A 270 -7.88 -3.76 12.12
C THR A 270 -8.27 -4.51 10.84
N VAL A 271 -9.52 -4.97 10.78
CA VAL A 271 -10.10 -5.53 9.56
C VAL A 271 -10.31 -4.44 8.50
N PRO A 272 -10.36 -4.76 7.20
CA PRO A 272 -10.70 -3.80 6.16
C PRO A 272 -12.04 -3.10 6.41
N ALA A 273 -12.22 -1.87 5.92
CA ALA A 273 -13.42 -1.07 6.20
C ALA A 273 -14.72 -1.76 5.80
N HIS A 274 -14.73 -2.43 4.66
CA HIS A 274 -15.90 -3.21 4.19
C HIS A 274 -16.26 -4.39 5.11
N ALA A 275 -15.28 -4.93 5.85
CA ALA A 275 -15.52 -6.05 6.76
C ALA A 275 -16.07 -5.62 8.12
N LEU A 276 -15.98 -4.32 8.48
CA LEU A 276 -16.53 -3.80 9.73
C LEU A 276 -18.03 -4.04 9.84
N ALA A 277 -18.76 -3.89 8.72
CA ALA A 277 -20.21 -4.11 8.66
C ALA A 277 -20.63 -5.59 8.89
N SER A 278 -19.71 -6.53 8.75
CA SER A 278 -19.98 -7.96 8.98
C SER A 278 -19.60 -8.45 10.38
N LEU A 279 -18.99 -7.60 11.19
CA LEU A 279 -18.64 -7.95 12.56
C LEU A 279 -19.89 -7.93 13.47
N PRO A 280 -20.02 -8.87 14.39
CA PRO A 280 -21.12 -8.91 15.37
C PRO A 280 -20.87 -7.89 16.49
N LEU A 281 -21.11 -6.62 16.19
CA LEU A 281 -20.91 -5.46 17.05
C LEU A 281 -22.25 -5.05 17.71
N PRO A 282 -22.23 -4.26 18.81
CA PRO A 282 -23.42 -3.60 19.32
C PRO A 282 -24.12 -2.78 18.22
N VAL A 283 -25.46 -2.83 18.15
CA VAL A 283 -26.25 -2.21 17.08
C VAL A 283 -25.84 -0.74 16.84
N LYS A 284 -25.76 0.06 17.91
CA LYS A 284 -25.37 1.47 17.82
C LYS A 284 -23.97 1.65 17.23
N LEU A 285 -22.99 0.81 17.59
CA LEU A 285 -21.64 0.85 17.03
C LEU A 285 -21.62 0.46 15.58
N HIS A 286 -22.37 -0.60 15.24
CA HIS A 286 -22.53 -1.07 13.86
C HIS A 286 -23.10 0.04 12.96
N ASP A 287 -24.17 0.72 13.39
CA ASP A 287 -24.79 1.83 12.64
C ASP A 287 -23.85 3.01 12.44
N GLN A 288 -23.05 3.35 13.47
CA GLN A 288 -22.04 4.39 13.36
C GLN A 288 -20.90 4.05 12.39
N LEU A 289 -20.53 2.77 12.27
CA LEU A 289 -19.49 2.30 11.36
C LEU A 289 -19.99 2.08 9.92
N ALA A 290 -21.30 1.96 9.70
CA ALA A 290 -21.90 1.70 8.39
C ALA A 290 -21.41 2.63 7.27
N PRO A 291 -21.19 3.96 7.50
CA PRO A 291 -20.65 4.82 6.46
C PRO A 291 -19.27 4.40 5.94
N LEU A 292 -18.47 3.66 6.72
CA LEU A 292 -17.13 3.21 6.31
C LEU A 292 -17.18 2.08 5.27
N ALA A 293 -18.28 1.34 5.19
CA ALA A 293 -18.50 0.32 4.16
C ALA A 293 -18.52 0.90 2.74
N ASN A 294 -18.81 2.22 2.62
CA ASN A 294 -18.80 2.94 1.34
C ASN A 294 -17.38 3.36 0.88
N ILE A 295 -16.33 2.99 1.59
CA ILE A 295 -14.96 3.13 1.08
C ILE A 295 -14.78 2.11 -0.03
N GLU A 296 -14.55 2.61 -1.26
CA GLU A 296 -14.38 1.76 -2.44
C GLU A 296 -13.05 1.01 -2.40
N TYR A 297 -13.07 -0.25 -2.83
CA TYR A 297 -11.90 -1.11 -3.00
C TYR A 297 -11.97 -1.75 -4.39
N PRO A 298 -11.41 -1.12 -5.43
CA PRO A 298 -11.42 -1.68 -6.76
C PRO A 298 -10.75 -3.05 -6.81
N PRO A 299 -11.27 -4.00 -7.61
CA PRO A 299 -10.66 -5.31 -7.77
C PRO A 299 -9.33 -5.22 -8.54
N VAL A 300 -8.34 -6.00 -8.11
CA VAL A 300 -7.04 -6.09 -8.77
C VAL A 300 -6.63 -7.55 -8.89
N SER A 301 -6.20 -7.95 -10.08
CA SER A 301 -5.54 -9.24 -10.29
C SER A 301 -4.04 -9.03 -10.51
N VAL A 302 -3.26 -9.86 -9.82
CA VAL A 302 -1.80 -9.88 -9.89
C VAL A 302 -1.41 -11.13 -10.67
N VAL A 303 -0.82 -10.95 -11.85
CA VAL A 303 -0.37 -12.04 -12.73
C VAL A 303 1.15 -12.08 -12.71
N MET A 304 1.72 -13.15 -12.18
CA MET A 304 3.15 -13.36 -12.07
C MET A 304 3.58 -14.37 -13.12
N LEU A 305 4.50 -13.97 -14.00
CA LEU A 305 4.96 -14.75 -15.13
C LEU A 305 6.49 -14.90 -15.10
N GLY A 306 6.94 -16.13 -15.16
CA GLY A 306 8.36 -16.49 -15.30
C GLY A 306 8.70 -16.79 -16.76
N TYR A 307 9.82 -16.26 -17.25
CA TYR A 307 10.33 -16.51 -18.59
C TYR A 307 11.81 -16.84 -18.57
N PRO A 308 12.31 -17.66 -19.52
CA PRO A 308 13.74 -17.71 -19.78
C PRO A 308 14.26 -16.32 -20.15
N ARG A 309 15.40 -15.91 -19.61
CA ARG A 309 15.94 -14.55 -19.83
C ARG A 309 16.12 -14.22 -21.32
N HIS A 310 16.53 -15.22 -22.13
CA HIS A 310 16.74 -15.07 -23.57
C HIS A 310 15.45 -14.86 -24.37
N ALA A 311 14.30 -15.26 -23.82
CA ALA A 311 13.00 -15.06 -24.44
C ALA A 311 12.48 -13.63 -24.30
N VAL A 312 13.12 -12.78 -23.45
CA VAL A 312 12.73 -11.39 -23.22
C VAL A 312 13.70 -10.45 -23.91
N GLY A 313 13.25 -9.79 -24.97
CA GLY A 313 14.09 -8.90 -25.81
C GLY A 313 14.45 -7.57 -25.12
N HIS A 314 13.68 -7.12 -24.11
CA HIS A 314 14.00 -5.94 -23.32
C HIS A 314 15.10 -6.26 -22.29
N PRO A 315 16.09 -5.36 -22.01
CA PRO A 315 17.17 -5.61 -21.05
C PRO A 315 16.68 -5.78 -19.61
N LEU A 316 15.47 -5.35 -19.25
CA LEU A 316 14.89 -5.33 -17.92
C LEU A 316 15.73 -4.51 -16.91
N ASP A 317 16.43 -3.49 -17.39
CA ASP A 317 17.33 -2.61 -16.64
C ASP A 317 16.59 -1.49 -15.87
N GLY A 318 15.53 -1.85 -15.20
CA GLY A 318 14.68 -0.89 -14.48
C GLY A 318 13.84 -1.52 -13.39
N PHE A 319 13.05 -0.65 -12.75
CA PHE A 319 12.06 -1.03 -11.75
C PHE A 319 10.87 -1.76 -12.38
N GLY A 320 10.45 -1.27 -13.55
CA GLY A 320 9.27 -1.73 -14.25
C GLY A 320 8.66 -0.64 -15.12
N VAL A 321 7.46 -0.91 -15.58
CA VAL A 321 6.71 -0.06 -16.52
C VAL A 321 5.38 0.33 -15.91
N LEU A 322 5.00 1.59 -16.04
CA LEU A 322 3.66 2.10 -15.79
C LEU A 322 2.96 2.40 -17.12
N VAL A 323 1.67 2.10 -17.18
CA VAL A 323 0.87 2.22 -18.39
C VAL A 323 -0.17 3.34 -18.22
N PRO A 324 -0.04 4.49 -18.91
CA PRO A 324 -1.07 5.51 -18.93
C PRO A 324 -2.36 5.00 -19.60
N ALA A 325 -3.53 5.47 -19.13
CA ALA A 325 -4.83 5.08 -19.68
C ALA A 325 -4.97 5.40 -21.18
N VAL A 326 -4.32 6.46 -21.64
CA VAL A 326 -4.35 6.89 -23.04
C VAL A 326 -3.75 5.86 -24.00
N GLU A 327 -2.86 4.99 -23.51
CA GLU A 327 -2.21 3.95 -24.32
C GLU A 327 -3.13 2.75 -24.61
N LYS A 328 -4.28 2.66 -23.92
CA LYS A 328 -5.33 1.64 -24.15
C LYS A 328 -4.83 0.20 -24.07
N LEU A 329 -3.85 -0.06 -23.21
CA LEU A 329 -3.40 -1.40 -22.86
C LEU A 329 -4.25 -1.94 -21.73
N PHE A 330 -4.25 -3.27 -21.56
CA PHE A 330 -5.03 -3.95 -20.53
C PHE A 330 -4.40 -3.91 -19.15
N ILE A 331 -3.05 -3.82 -19.09
CA ILE A 331 -2.31 -3.83 -17.83
C ILE A 331 -2.19 -2.42 -17.25
N LEU A 332 -2.15 -2.31 -15.92
CA LEU A 332 -1.82 -1.07 -15.22
C LEU A 332 -0.31 -0.82 -15.20
N GLY A 333 0.45 -1.88 -15.23
CA GLY A 333 1.90 -1.86 -15.24
C GLY A 333 2.51 -3.23 -14.97
N VAL A 334 3.83 -3.30 -15.05
CA VAL A 334 4.61 -4.51 -14.79
C VAL A 334 5.86 -4.18 -13.99
N LEU A 335 6.16 -5.00 -12.98
CA LEU A 335 7.40 -4.93 -12.21
C LEU A 335 8.41 -5.96 -12.73
N PHE A 336 9.68 -5.59 -12.75
CA PHE A 336 10.79 -6.48 -13.10
C PHE A 336 11.40 -7.07 -11.82
N ASN A 337 10.66 -8.03 -11.20
CA ASN A 337 10.98 -8.52 -9.85
C ASN A 337 12.39 -9.07 -9.71
N SER A 338 12.87 -9.84 -10.70
CA SER A 338 14.24 -10.41 -10.69
C SER A 338 15.33 -9.36 -10.86
N THR A 339 15.02 -8.19 -11.46
CA THR A 339 15.92 -7.03 -11.49
C THR A 339 15.87 -6.22 -10.21
N LEU A 340 14.67 -6.11 -9.63
CA LEU A 340 14.49 -5.38 -8.36
C LEU A 340 15.28 -6.02 -7.23
N PHE A 341 15.14 -7.32 -7.07
CA PHE A 341 15.77 -8.04 -5.97
C PHE A 341 16.35 -9.39 -6.47
N PRO A 342 17.57 -9.73 -6.07
CA PRO A 342 18.15 -11.05 -6.37
C PRO A 342 17.33 -12.16 -5.73
N GLY A 343 17.38 -13.37 -6.34
CA GLY A 343 16.71 -14.57 -5.82
C GLY A 343 15.20 -14.61 -6.02
N ARG A 344 14.62 -13.77 -6.89
CA ARG A 344 13.19 -13.79 -7.24
C ARG A 344 12.86 -14.81 -8.33
N ALA A 345 13.82 -15.24 -9.10
CA ALA A 345 13.69 -16.26 -10.15
C ALA A 345 14.88 -17.23 -10.12
N PRO A 346 14.74 -18.44 -10.66
CA PRO A 346 15.85 -19.35 -10.90
C PRO A 346 16.93 -18.74 -11.80
N ALA A 347 18.14 -19.30 -11.76
CA ALA A 347 19.24 -18.86 -12.63
C ALA A 347 18.87 -19.00 -14.11
N GLY A 348 19.10 -17.95 -14.90
CA GLY A 348 18.74 -17.91 -16.32
C GLY A 348 17.28 -17.57 -16.62
N GLU A 349 16.47 -17.34 -15.58
CA GLU A 349 15.05 -16.95 -15.70
C GLU A 349 14.79 -15.58 -15.12
N VAL A 350 13.65 -15.00 -15.47
CA VAL A 350 13.17 -13.71 -14.96
C VAL A 350 11.73 -13.82 -14.48
N LEU A 351 11.39 -13.07 -13.44
CA LEU A 351 10.04 -12.94 -12.91
C LEU A 351 9.50 -11.54 -13.19
N LEU A 352 8.32 -11.50 -13.79
CA LEU A 352 7.53 -10.28 -14.06
C LEU A 352 6.23 -10.34 -13.26
N THR A 353 5.88 -9.25 -12.57
CA THR A 353 4.59 -9.13 -11.88
C THR A 353 3.75 -8.08 -12.58
N VAL A 354 2.62 -8.48 -13.13
CA VAL A 354 1.68 -7.66 -13.92
C VAL A 354 0.44 -7.38 -13.10
N PHE A 355 -0.06 -6.15 -13.15
CA PHE A 355 -1.28 -5.71 -12.47
C PHE A 355 -2.38 -5.42 -13.48
N ILE A 356 -3.58 -5.99 -13.27
CA ILE A 356 -4.75 -5.87 -14.15
C ILE A 356 -5.97 -5.49 -13.33
N GLY A 357 -6.86 -4.65 -13.89
CA GLY A 357 -8.09 -4.22 -13.23
C GLY A 357 -8.00 -2.82 -12.64
N GLY A 358 -8.21 -2.69 -11.31
CA GLY A 358 -8.30 -1.40 -10.64
C GLY A 358 -9.56 -0.63 -11.02
N ALA A 359 -9.64 0.63 -10.64
CA ALA A 359 -10.76 1.52 -10.95
C ALA A 359 -10.90 1.81 -12.47
N ARG A 360 -9.83 1.59 -13.24
CA ARG A 360 -9.80 1.84 -14.68
C ARG A 360 -10.58 0.80 -15.47
N GLN A 361 -10.39 -0.48 -15.15
CA GLN A 361 -10.93 -1.64 -15.88
C GLN A 361 -11.29 -2.75 -14.88
N PRO A 362 -12.22 -2.51 -13.94
CA PRO A 362 -12.52 -3.45 -12.85
C PRO A 362 -13.02 -4.81 -13.38
N GLU A 363 -13.68 -4.84 -14.51
CA GLU A 363 -14.19 -6.05 -15.16
C GLU A 363 -13.08 -7.02 -15.56
N LEU A 364 -11.91 -6.52 -15.91
CA LEU A 364 -10.77 -7.37 -16.30
C LEU A 364 -10.23 -8.18 -15.12
N ALA A 365 -10.30 -7.66 -13.89
CA ALA A 365 -9.82 -8.39 -12.72
C ALA A 365 -10.63 -9.66 -12.43
N GLY A 366 -11.86 -9.75 -12.93
CA GLY A 366 -12.75 -10.91 -12.77
C GLY A 366 -12.62 -11.98 -13.84
N LEU A 367 -11.76 -11.81 -14.84
CA LEU A 367 -11.55 -12.79 -15.91
C LEU A 367 -11.01 -14.13 -15.36
N THR A 368 -11.19 -15.21 -16.13
CA THR A 368 -10.59 -16.52 -15.80
C THR A 368 -9.06 -16.45 -15.77
N ASP A 369 -8.39 -17.42 -15.14
CA ASP A 369 -6.91 -17.46 -15.07
C ASP A 369 -6.28 -17.47 -16.47
N ALA A 370 -6.83 -18.27 -17.38
CA ALA A 370 -6.36 -18.33 -18.75
C ALA A 370 -6.51 -16.99 -19.49
N ALA A 371 -7.64 -16.29 -19.31
CA ALA A 371 -7.89 -14.99 -19.93
C ALA A 371 -7.01 -13.90 -19.32
N LEU A 372 -6.81 -13.88 -18.00
CA LEU A 372 -5.89 -12.94 -17.34
C LEU A 372 -4.44 -13.12 -17.81
N ALA A 373 -3.98 -14.37 -17.89
CA ALA A 373 -2.64 -14.66 -18.41
C ALA A 373 -2.49 -14.23 -19.86
N ALA A 374 -3.44 -14.58 -20.73
CA ALA A 374 -3.44 -14.18 -22.14
C ALA A 374 -3.41 -12.67 -22.29
N THR A 375 -4.24 -11.95 -21.51
CA THR A 375 -4.29 -10.49 -21.50
C THR A 375 -2.93 -9.89 -21.12
N ALA A 376 -2.28 -10.40 -20.05
CA ALA A 376 -0.96 -9.96 -19.64
C ALA A 376 0.10 -10.23 -20.72
N ILE A 377 0.10 -11.43 -21.29
CA ILE A 377 1.08 -11.87 -22.29
C ILE A 377 1.03 -10.98 -23.53
N VAL A 378 -0.16 -10.68 -24.06
CA VAL A 378 -0.35 -9.83 -25.25
C VAL A 378 0.30 -8.45 -25.09
N ASP A 379 0.15 -7.82 -23.93
CA ASP A 379 0.75 -6.50 -23.68
C ASP A 379 2.26 -6.61 -23.41
N LEU A 380 2.71 -7.66 -22.71
CA LEU A 380 4.13 -7.90 -22.45
C LEU A 380 4.92 -8.20 -23.73
N GLU A 381 4.36 -8.98 -24.67
CA GLU A 381 4.96 -9.24 -25.99
C GLU A 381 5.24 -7.95 -26.73
N LYS A 382 4.27 -7.02 -26.74
CA LYS A 382 4.42 -5.71 -27.38
C LYS A 382 5.46 -4.84 -26.67
N LEU A 383 5.39 -4.75 -25.34
CA LEU A 383 6.20 -3.81 -24.58
C LEU A 383 7.63 -4.30 -24.34
N LEU A 384 7.82 -5.60 -24.07
CA LEU A 384 9.10 -6.17 -23.68
C LEU A 384 9.71 -7.06 -24.78
N ARG A 385 9.04 -7.19 -25.93
CA ARG A 385 9.46 -8.07 -27.04
C ARG A 385 9.72 -9.48 -26.56
N ILE A 386 8.74 -10.03 -25.82
CA ILE A 386 8.81 -11.40 -25.30
C ILE A 386 8.45 -12.36 -26.43
N SER A 387 9.14 -13.51 -26.49
CA SER A 387 8.87 -14.60 -27.41
C SER A 387 8.65 -15.90 -26.63
N GLY A 388 7.68 -16.70 -27.08
CA GLY A 388 7.37 -17.98 -26.45
C GLY A 388 6.50 -17.90 -25.21
N ALA A 389 6.11 -19.05 -24.68
CA ALA A 389 5.24 -19.15 -23.51
C ALA A 389 6.00 -18.96 -22.19
N PRO A 390 5.34 -18.48 -21.12
CA PRO A 390 5.93 -18.44 -19.79
C PRO A 390 6.20 -19.89 -19.29
N VAL A 391 7.30 -20.06 -18.58
CA VAL A 391 7.67 -21.33 -17.91
C VAL A 391 7.06 -21.42 -16.50
N PHE A 392 6.59 -20.31 -15.97
CA PHE A 392 5.92 -20.22 -14.68
C PHE A 392 4.76 -19.22 -14.76
N GLN A 393 3.66 -19.56 -14.10
CA GLN A 393 2.49 -18.68 -13.99
C GLN A 393 1.85 -18.83 -12.62
N LYS A 394 1.59 -17.69 -11.96
CA LYS A 394 0.79 -17.61 -10.74
C LYS A 394 -0.15 -16.43 -10.80
N ILE A 395 -1.39 -16.62 -10.41
CA ILE A 395 -2.39 -15.56 -10.38
C ILE A 395 -2.97 -15.42 -8.98
N VAL A 396 -3.03 -14.19 -8.49
CA VAL A 396 -3.67 -13.83 -7.22
C VAL A 396 -4.72 -12.77 -7.50
N ARG A 397 -5.94 -12.98 -6.99
CA ARG A 397 -7.04 -12.05 -7.12
C ARG A 397 -7.34 -11.37 -5.81
N TRP A 398 -7.50 -10.06 -5.89
CA TRP A 398 -8.00 -9.23 -4.82
C TRP A 398 -9.33 -8.60 -5.26
N PRO A 399 -10.47 -9.27 -5.00
CA PRO A 399 -11.78 -8.72 -5.35
C PRO A 399 -12.05 -7.37 -4.69
N LEU A 400 -11.46 -7.15 -3.53
CA LEU A 400 -11.43 -5.90 -2.79
C LEU A 400 -9.97 -5.56 -2.53
N GLY A 401 -9.37 -4.76 -3.42
CA GLY A 401 -7.94 -4.49 -3.42
C GLY A 401 -7.51 -3.40 -2.43
N ILE A 402 -7.31 -2.18 -2.91
CA ILE A 402 -6.75 -1.07 -2.14
C ILE A 402 -7.86 -0.05 -1.82
N PRO A 403 -8.01 0.40 -0.55
CA PRO A 403 -9.00 1.42 -0.19
C PRO A 403 -8.74 2.74 -0.92
N GLN A 404 -9.81 3.33 -1.48
CA GLN A 404 -9.74 4.58 -2.21
C GLN A 404 -10.04 5.77 -1.32
N TYR A 405 -9.15 6.73 -1.30
CA TYR A 405 -9.30 7.98 -0.55
C TYR A 405 -9.95 9.05 -1.44
N HIS A 406 -11.26 8.88 -1.69
CA HIS A 406 -12.06 9.79 -2.50
C HIS A 406 -12.24 11.16 -1.84
N LEU A 407 -12.87 12.09 -2.57
CA LEU A 407 -13.10 13.49 -2.12
C LEU A 407 -13.86 13.61 -0.79
N ASN A 408 -14.60 12.59 -0.39
CA ASN A 408 -15.32 12.54 0.88
C ASN A 408 -14.61 11.71 1.96
N HIS A 409 -13.32 11.41 1.79
CA HIS A 409 -12.59 10.59 2.75
C HIS A 409 -12.44 11.28 4.12
N GLY A 410 -12.39 12.61 4.14
CA GLY A 410 -12.40 13.39 5.37
C GLY A 410 -13.59 13.10 6.28
N ASP A 411 -14.78 12.91 5.70
CA ASP A 411 -15.98 12.54 6.44
C ASP A 411 -15.85 11.17 7.09
N LYS A 412 -15.19 10.21 6.39
CA LYS A 412 -14.91 8.88 6.93
C LYS A 412 -13.97 8.93 8.12
N LEU A 413 -12.94 9.78 8.07
CA LEU A 413 -12.04 10.00 9.19
C LEU A 413 -12.78 10.61 10.39
N THR A 414 -13.67 11.57 10.16
CA THR A 414 -14.53 12.17 11.20
C THR A 414 -15.42 11.12 11.86
N VAL A 415 -16.02 10.21 11.08
CA VAL A 415 -16.80 9.07 11.62
C VAL A 415 -15.93 8.21 12.52
N MET A 416 -14.71 7.84 12.09
CA MET A 416 -13.80 7.01 12.90
C MET A 416 -13.44 7.70 14.22
N GLU A 417 -13.14 9.00 14.19
CA GLU A 417 -12.83 9.78 15.38
C GLU A 417 -14.03 9.90 16.34
N GLN A 418 -15.24 10.04 15.78
CA GLN A 418 -16.47 10.10 16.59
C GLN A 418 -16.72 8.75 17.27
N VAL A 419 -16.58 7.65 16.54
CA VAL A 419 -16.72 6.29 17.10
C VAL A 419 -15.73 6.08 18.25
N GLU A 420 -14.46 6.44 18.08
CA GLU A 420 -13.46 6.29 19.13
C GLU A 420 -13.74 7.16 20.37
N ARG A 421 -14.39 8.33 20.21
CA ARG A 421 -14.86 9.15 21.33
C ARG A 421 -16.07 8.56 22.05
N ASP A 422 -17.03 8.05 21.29
CA ASP A 422 -18.29 7.50 21.83
C ASP A 422 -18.08 6.14 22.52
N TRP A 423 -17.03 5.40 22.15
CA TRP A 423 -16.72 4.07 22.62
C TRP A 423 -15.31 3.98 23.23
N PRO A 424 -15.12 4.47 24.48
CA PRO A 424 -13.84 4.42 25.16
C PRO A 424 -13.20 3.03 25.14
N GLY A 425 -11.91 2.97 24.86
CA GLY A 425 -11.18 1.70 24.72
C GLY A 425 -11.31 1.05 23.34
N LEU A 426 -12.15 1.57 22.42
CA LEU A 426 -12.21 1.11 21.03
C LEU A 426 -11.35 1.99 20.13
N THR A 427 -10.57 1.35 19.25
CA THR A 427 -9.78 2.06 18.23
C THR A 427 -9.86 1.34 16.87
N LEU A 428 -9.65 2.11 15.80
CA LEU A 428 -9.69 1.64 14.42
C LEU A 428 -8.32 1.85 13.78
N ALA A 429 -7.81 0.87 13.05
CA ALA A 429 -6.60 0.98 12.25
C ALA A 429 -6.68 0.14 10.97
N GLY A 430 -5.85 0.47 10.00
CA GLY A 430 -5.79 -0.26 8.73
C GLY A 430 -5.45 0.66 7.57
N SER A 431 -5.33 0.08 6.38
CA SER A 431 -4.99 0.82 5.15
C SER A 431 -6.02 1.87 4.75
N TYR A 432 -7.23 1.84 5.28
CA TYR A 432 -8.27 2.85 5.05
C TYR A 432 -8.16 4.09 5.95
N ARG A 433 -7.18 4.09 6.89
CA ARG A 433 -6.94 5.19 7.82
C ARG A 433 -5.45 5.53 7.88
N GLY A 434 -5.06 6.72 7.44
CA GLY A 434 -3.68 7.22 7.56
C GLY A 434 -2.69 6.78 6.48
N GLY A 435 -3.14 6.02 5.47
CA GLY A 435 -2.37 5.68 4.28
C GLY A 435 -2.27 4.19 3.99
N VAL A 436 -2.04 3.87 2.71
CA VAL A 436 -2.06 2.50 2.18
C VAL A 436 -0.69 1.81 2.21
N SER A 437 0.40 2.54 2.49
CA SER A 437 1.75 1.96 2.50
C SER A 437 2.00 1.10 3.74
N ILE A 438 2.91 0.13 3.62
CA ILE A 438 3.35 -0.75 4.72
C ILE A 438 3.74 0.09 5.96
N ALA A 439 4.58 1.11 5.80
CA ALA A 439 5.03 1.95 6.91
C ALA A 439 3.87 2.68 7.60
N GLN A 440 2.90 3.18 6.83
CA GLN A 440 1.71 3.84 7.37
C GLN A 440 0.80 2.87 8.11
N CYS A 441 0.57 1.67 7.57
CA CYS A 441 -0.21 0.62 8.24
C CYS A 441 0.43 0.20 9.57
N LEU A 442 1.76 0.07 9.61
CA LEU A 442 2.49 -0.21 10.85
C LEU A 442 2.32 0.92 11.87
N ALA A 443 2.50 2.16 11.45
CA ALA A 443 2.38 3.32 12.33
C ALA A 443 0.97 3.47 12.90
N THR A 444 -0.07 3.38 12.07
CA THR A 444 -1.47 3.48 12.53
C THR A 444 -1.87 2.32 13.42
N GLY A 445 -1.37 1.10 13.15
CA GLY A 445 -1.58 -0.05 14.03
C GLY A 445 -0.95 0.15 15.41
N ALA A 446 0.32 0.55 15.46
CA ALA A 446 1.03 0.83 16.71
C ALA A 446 0.30 1.87 17.56
N ASP A 447 -0.06 3.00 16.95
CA ASP A 447 -0.80 4.08 17.63
C ASP A 447 -2.15 3.58 18.17
N ALA A 448 -2.94 2.90 17.35
CA ALA A 448 -4.25 2.40 17.74
C ALA A 448 -4.17 1.40 18.93
N GLY A 449 -3.26 0.44 18.87
CA GLY A 449 -3.10 -0.54 19.95
C GLY A 449 -2.72 0.09 21.30
N LEU A 450 -1.86 1.11 21.27
CA LEU A 450 -1.48 1.84 22.50
C LEU A 450 -2.60 2.76 23.00
N ARG A 451 -3.30 3.46 22.12
CA ARG A 451 -4.43 4.35 22.46
C ARG A 451 -5.61 3.58 23.06
N ALA A 452 -5.92 2.38 22.54
CA ALA A 452 -6.99 1.54 23.09
C ALA A 452 -6.82 1.26 24.58
N LEU A 453 -5.59 1.24 25.06
CA LEU A 453 -5.24 0.98 26.47
C LEU A 453 -4.76 2.23 27.22
N ASN A 454 -4.76 3.42 26.60
CA ASN A 454 -4.12 4.62 27.17
C ASN A 454 -2.68 4.34 27.64
N LEU A 455 -1.88 3.71 26.77
CA LEU A 455 -0.46 3.42 26.99
C LEU A 455 0.41 4.34 26.11
N SER A 456 1.62 4.64 26.58
CA SER A 456 2.64 5.32 25.80
C SER A 456 3.61 4.32 25.16
N PRO A 457 4.18 4.63 23.98
CA PRO A 457 5.24 3.80 23.39
C PRO A 457 6.44 3.71 24.37
N LYS A 458 6.96 2.51 24.57
CA LYS A 458 8.28 2.37 25.22
C LYS A 458 9.34 2.89 24.27
N THR A 459 9.94 4.02 24.60
CA THR A 459 11.19 4.45 23.97
C THR A 459 12.27 3.42 24.32
N GLY A 460 12.80 2.73 23.30
CA GLY A 460 13.93 1.83 23.49
C GLY A 460 15.08 2.57 24.17
N ARG A 461 15.62 1.98 25.20
CA ARG A 461 16.93 2.37 25.79
C ARG A 461 18.03 1.84 24.92
#